data_401e1cfcbeba7fbd3839e28d1e0407b7
#
_entry.id   401e1cfcbeba7fbd3839e28d1e0407b7
#
_cell.length_a   1.000
_cell.length_b   1.000
_cell.length_c   1.000
_cell.angle_alpha   90.00
_cell.angle_beta   90.00
_cell.angle_gamma   90.00
#
_symmetry.space_group_name_H-M   'P 1'
#
loop_
_entity.id
_entity.type
_entity.pdbx_description
1 polymer ?
#
loop_
_entity_poly.entity_id
_entity_poly.type
_entity_poly.pdbx_seq_one_letter_code
_entity_poly.pdbx_strand_id
1 'polypeptide(L)'
;MREILKKKPADLDWIQKQGLLSVKLAQIFALRSDLIGVEKCRQLQQLYQHAASIPTEDVFANLESRAPEGFFEAFDKIEKVPLAAASVGQVHRGKLKTGEEVVVKIIKNQNSKTFRRDVERMRRWLRIFLFFNRKLRRVGNPVALLNHVADYTTRELDLRNEIRGAEELDEIKHEISKNFSMDMLRFPKYWSSLSNEDVLVSEFIEGKSLEDGIEDKSLSWDTLLQLFRIHGAYLFGIGTFHGDLHPGNCIIDNDGKFVFIDNGAICH
;
A
#
# COMPACT_ATOMS: atom_id res chain seq x y z
N MET A 1 7.66 16.01 11.79
CA MET A 1 8.48 15.66 12.98
C MET A 1 8.00 16.33 14.27
N ARG A 2 7.87 17.68 14.36
CA ARG A 2 7.44 18.36 15.58
C ARG A 2 6.07 17.87 16.08
N GLU A 3 5.08 17.70 15.19
CA GLU A 3 3.74 17.20 15.54
C GLU A 3 3.75 15.75 16.00
N ILE A 4 4.60 14.91 15.40
CA ILE A 4 4.73 13.50 15.76
C ILE A 4 5.37 13.35 17.14
N LEU A 5 6.38 14.13 17.46
CA LEU A 5 7.17 14.00 18.69
C LEU A 5 6.69 14.85 19.87
N LYS A 6 5.74 15.79 19.69
CA LYS A 6 5.19 16.58 20.79
C LYS A 6 4.38 15.70 21.74
N LYS A 7 4.32 16.07 23.03
CA LYS A 7 3.56 15.33 24.06
C LYS A 7 2.03 15.44 23.91
N LYS A 8 1.54 16.48 23.21
CA LYS A 8 0.10 16.71 22.96
C LYS A 8 -0.42 15.81 21.82
N PRO A 9 -1.75 15.60 21.70
CA PRO A 9 -2.32 14.89 20.55
C PRO A 9 -1.81 15.42 19.22
N ALA A 10 -1.67 14.53 18.21
CA ALA A 10 -1.23 14.91 16.89
C ALA A 10 -2.38 15.59 16.13
N ASP A 11 -2.06 16.66 15.44
CA ASP A 11 -2.95 17.26 14.45
C ASP A 11 -2.78 16.49 13.12
N LEU A 12 -3.69 15.56 12.85
CA LEU A 12 -3.62 14.68 11.69
C LEU A 12 -3.85 15.46 10.39
N ASP A 13 -4.75 16.44 10.40
CA ASP A 13 -5.02 17.30 9.24
C ASP A 13 -3.80 18.11 8.85
N TRP A 14 -3.11 18.64 9.88
CA TRP A 14 -1.86 19.37 9.64
C TRP A 14 -0.78 18.43 9.05
N ILE A 15 -0.65 17.20 9.56
CA ILE A 15 0.30 16.20 9.02
C ILE A 15 -0.01 15.91 7.56
N GLN A 16 -1.28 15.67 7.21
CA GLN A 16 -1.70 15.42 5.83
C GLN A 16 -1.42 16.61 4.91
N LYS A 17 -1.68 17.83 5.35
CA LYS A 17 -1.38 19.07 4.61
C LYS A 17 0.11 19.30 4.33
N GLN A 18 1.01 18.69 5.12
CA GLN A 18 2.46 18.77 4.87
C GLN A 18 2.93 17.85 3.72
N GLY A 19 2.05 17.02 3.18
CA GLY A 19 2.32 16.15 2.05
C GLY A 19 2.74 14.73 2.44
N LEU A 20 2.94 13.91 1.41
CA LEU A 20 3.10 12.44 1.50
C LEU A 20 4.24 12.03 2.44
N LEU A 21 5.41 12.70 2.37
CA LEU A 21 6.54 12.36 3.24
C LEU A 21 6.18 12.49 4.73
N SER A 22 5.40 13.50 5.10
CA SER A 22 4.96 13.69 6.49
C SER A 22 3.99 12.59 6.93
N VAL A 23 3.07 12.19 6.05
CA VAL A 23 2.14 11.08 6.30
C VAL A 23 2.90 9.78 6.47
N LYS A 24 3.80 9.43 5.56
CA LYS A 24 4.60 8.20 5.62
C LYS A 24 5.49 8.12 6.86
N LEU A 25 6.13 9.23 7.23
CA LEU A 25 6.88 9.29 8.50
C LEU A 25 5.96 9.09 9.70
N ALA A 26 4.78 9.70 9.73
CA ALA A 26 3.82 9.52 10.82
C ALA A 26 3.32 8.07 10.92
N GLN A 27 3.05 7.42 9.79
CA GLN A 27 2.68 6.00 9.73
C GLN A 27 3.77 5.10 10.33
N ILE A 28 5.04 5.30 10.00
CA ILE A 28 6.14 4.54 10.60
C ILE A 28 6.23 4.78 12.11
N PHE A 29 6.12 6.02 12.56
CA PHE A 29 6.10 6.31 13.99
C PHE A 29 4.89 5.72 14.70
N ALA A 30 3.75 5.53 14.02
CA ALA A 30 2.57 4.86 14.58
C ALA A 30 2.83 3.42 15.04
N LEU A 31 3.88 2.77 14.51
CA LEU A 31 4.32 1.43 14.90
C LEU A 31 5.38 1.42 16.02
N ARG A 32 5.82 2.59 16.50
CA ARG A 32 6.92 2.76 17.45
C ARG A 32 6.43 3.28 18.80
N SER A 33 5.65 2.44 19.50
CA SER A 33 5.16 2.76 20.85
C SER A 33 6.27 2.99 21.87
N ASP A 34 7.44 2.43 21.62
CA ASP A 34 8.67 2.65 22.39
C ASP A 34 9.19 4.10 22.29
N LEU A 35 8.90 4.81 21.20
CA LEU A 35 9.35 6.19 20.98
C LEU A 35 8.32 7.25 21.33
N ILE A 36 7.04 7.02 21.04
CA ILE A 36 6.00 8.06 21.17
C ILE A 36 4.83 7.67 22.09
N GLY A 37 4.84 6.46 22.63
CA GLY A 37 3.80 5.92 23.50
C GLY A 37 2.57 5.38 22.77
N VAL A 38 1.85 4.47 23.42
CA VAL A 38 0.74 3.70 22.82
C VAL A 38 -0.40 4.59 22.33
N GLU A 39 -0.80 5.58 23.14
CA GLU A 39 -1.92 6.47 22.81
C GLU A 39 -1.64 7.30 21.55
N LYS A 40 -0.42 7.79 21.41
CA LYS A 40 0.02 8.53 20.22
C LYS A 40 0.06 7.63 18.98
N CYS A 41 0.51 6.39 19.15
CA CYS A 41 0.49 5.40 18.08
C CYS A 41 -0.93 5.17 17.56
N ARG A 42 -1.92 4.97 18.44
CA ARG A 42 -3.33 4.82 18.07
C ARG A 42 -3.86 6.01 17.27
N GLN A 43 -3.51 7.23 17.68
CA GLN A 43 -3.90 8.43 16.94
C GLN A 43 -3.30 8.44 15.53
N LEU A 44 -2.01 8.17 15.41
CA LEU A 44 -1.34 8.17 14.10
C LEU A 44 -1.76 7.00 13.21
N GLN A 45 -2.23 5.88 13.78
CA GLN A 45 -2.79 4.75 13.03
C GLN A 45 -4.02 5.16 12.19
N GLN A 46 -4.77 6.18 12.59
CA GLN A 46 -5.87 6.71 11.80
C GLN A 46 -5.43 7.23 10.42
N LEU A 47 -4.14 7.56 10.24
CA LEU A 47 -3.58 7.94 8.94
C LEU A 47 -3.48 6.75 7.93
N TYR A 48 -3.63 5.52 8.39
CA TYR A 48 -3.76 4.36 7.50
C TYR A 48 -5.18 4.21 6.98
N GLN A 49 -6.18 4.42 7.84
CA GLN A 49 -7.59 4.15 7.56
C GLN A 49 -8.31 5.35 6.91
N HIS A 50 -7.91 6.58 7.24
CA HIS A 50 -8.60 7.81 6.85
C HIS A 50 -7.72 8.71 5.97
N ALA A 51 -7.17 8.14 4.90
CA ALA A 51 -6.55 8.98 3.88
C ALA A 51 -7.65 9.79 3.17
N ALA A 52 -7.53 11.11 3.16
CA ALA A 52 -8.50 11.97 2.48
C ALA A 52 -8.65 11.53 1.02
N SER A 53 -9.89 11.24 0.59
CA SER A 53 -10.20 11.04 -0.82
C SER A 53 -10.01 12.38 -1.55
N ILE A 54 -9.56 12.32 -2.79
CA ILE A 54 -9.60 13.48 -3.67
C ILE A 54 -11.01 13.62 -4.26
N PRO A 55 -11.45 14.86 -4.60
CA PRO A 55 -12.72 15.06 -5.28
C PRO A 55 -12.83 14.21 -6.55
N THR A 56 -14.04 13.76 -6.85
CA THR A 56 -14.30 12.90 -8.01
C THR A 56 -13.87 13.55 -9.33
N GLU A 57 -14.08 14.86 -9.45
CA GLU A 57 -13.69 15.64 -10.63
C GLU A 57 -12.17 15.57 -10.83
N ASP A 58 -11.39 15.68 -9.76
CA ASP A 58 -9.93 15.58 -9.81
C ASP A 58 -9.46 14.16 -10.18
N VAL A 59 -10.18 13.11 -9.75
CA VAL A 59 -9.90 11.72 -10.15
C VAL A 59 -10.04 11.55 -11.65
N PHE A 60 -11.17 11.98 -12.21
CA PHE A 60 -11.42 11.82 -13.64
C PHE A 60 -10.49 12.71 -14.48
N ALA A 61 -10.18 13.93 -14.05
CA ALA A 61 -9.17 14.77 -14.69
C ALA A 61 -7.76 14.12 -14.66
N ASN A 62 -7.43 13.44 -13.56
CA ASN A 62 -6.18 12.67 -13.46
C ASN A 62 -6.18 11.46 -14.40
N LEU A 63 -7.29 10.72 -14.51
CA LEU A 63 -7.44 9.62 -15.46
C LEU A 63 -7.30 10.12 -16.90
N GLU A 64 -8.00 11.20 -17.27
CA GLU A 64 -7.91 11.79 -18.61
C GLU A 64 -6.48 12.20 -19.00
N SER A 65 -5.70 12.68 -18.04
CA SER A 65 -4.34 13.19 -18.30
C SER A 65 -3.24 12.14 -18.20
N ARG A 66 -3.50 10.98 -17.55
CA ARG A 66 -2.45 10.01 -17.19
C ARG A 66 -2.73 8.59 -17.61
N ALA A 67 -4.00 8.22 -17.85
CA ALA A 67 -4.32 6.87 -18.28
C ALA A 67 -3.73 6.57 -19.66
N PRO A 68 -3.46 5.29 -19.97
CA PRO A 68 -3.04 4.88 -21.30
C PRO A 68 -4.03 5.29 -22.40
N GLU A 69 -3.55 5.42 -23.64
CA GLU A 69 -4.39 5.64 -24.81
C GLU A 69 -5.45 4.52 -24.94
N GLY A 70 -6.69 4.89 -25.27
CA GLY A 70 -7.80 3.94 -25.36
C GLY A 70 -8.38 3.48 -24.02
N PHE A 71 -7.94 4.04 -22.91
CA PHE A 71 -8.39 3.64 -21.58
C PHE A 71 -9.90 3.72 -21.42
N PHE A 72 -10.49 4.89 -21.67
CA PHE A 72 -11.94 5.10 -21.49
C PHE A 72 -12.80 4.30 -22.47
N GLU A 73 -12.27 4.01 -23.66
CA GLU A 73 -12.94 3.20 -24.67
C GLU A 73 -13.13 1.74 -24.21
N ALA A 74 -12.29 1.25 -23.33
CA ALA A 74 -12.39 -0.10 -22.78
C ALA A 74 -13.50 -0.25 -21.73
N PHE A 75 -13.93 0.84 -21.10
CA PHE A 75 -14.89 0.80 -20.00
C PHE A 75 -16.33 1.04 -20.47
N ASP A 76 -17.26 0.26 -19.91
CA ASP A 76 -18.70 0.54 -19.91
C ASP A 76 -19.01 1.60 -18.85
N LYS A 77 -18.40 1.46 -17.65
CA LYS A 77 -18.61 2.37 -16.52
C LYS A 77 -17.42 2.35 -15.58
N ILE A 78 -17.11 3.54 -15.01
CA ILE A 78 -16.26 3.69 -13.82
C ILE A 78 -17.10 4.42 -12.76
N GLU A 79 -17.19 3.85 -11.56
CA GLU A 79 -17.99 4.41 -10.48
C GLU A 79 -17.32 5.67 -9.92
N LYS A 80 -18.14 6.71 -9.67
CA LYS A 80 -17.66 7.99 -9.15
C LYS A 80 -17.29 7.93 -7.67
N VAL A 81 -18.00 7.08 -6.91
CA VAL A 81 -17.74 6.89 -5.49
C VAL A 81 -16.56 5.92 -5.34
N PRO A 82 -15.51 6.29 -4.62
CA PRO A 82 -14.38 5.38 -4.42
C PRO A 82 -14.76 4.22 -3.52
N LEU A 83 -14.21 3.03 -3.80
CA LEU A 83 -14.26 1.88 -2.91
C LEU A 83 -13.35 2.09 -1.70
N ALA A 84 -12.17 2.67 -1.93
CA ALA A 84 -11.18 2.92 -0.90
C ALA A 84 -10.28 4.10 -1.27
N ALA A 85 -9.73 4.75 -0.24
CA ALA A 85 -8.72 5.78 -0.39
C ALA A 85 -7.52 5.45 0.50
N ALA A 86 -6.35 5.23 -0.12
CA ALA A 86 -5.08 5.01 0.54
C ALA A 86 -4.25 6.30 0.60
N SER A 87 -3.09 6.25 1.27
CA SER A 87 -2.20 7.40 1.40
C SER A 87 -1.67 7.93 0.05
N VAL A 88 -1.44 7.04 -0.90
CA VAL A 88 -0.87 7.37 -2.23
C VAL A 88 -1.90 7.31 -3.35
N GLY A 89 -2.99 6.55 -3.21
CA GLY A 89 -3.93 6.28 -4.28
C GLY A 89 -5.40 6.28 -3.85
N GLN A 90 -6.27 6.15 -4.82
CA GLN A 90 -7.70 5.97 -4.65
C GLN A 90 -8.17 4.87 -5.60
N VAL A 91 -9.12 4.07 -5.14
CA VAL A 91 -9.60 2.88 -5.85
C VAL A 91 -11.07 3.03 -6.18
N HIS A 92 -11.42 2.81 -7.44
CA HIS A 92 -12.79 2.87 -7.95
C HIS A 92 -13.20 1.54 -8.56
N ARG A 93 -14.48 1.18 -8.44
CA ARG A 93 -15.04 0.05 -9.18
C ARG A 93 -15.30 0.46 -10.61
N GLY A 94 -15.03 -0.45 -11.54
CA GLY A 94 -15.31 -0.27 -12.96
C GLY A 94 -15.87 -1.53 -13.58
N LYS A 95 -16.44 -1.38 -14.76
CA LYS A 95 -16.86 -2.49 -15.62
C LYS A 95 -16.30 -2.29 -17.00
N LEU A 96 -15.64 -3.30 -17.53
CA LEU A 96 -15.17 -3.30 -18.91
C LEU A 96 -16.32 -3.60 -19.87
N LYS A 97 -16.23 -3.14 -21.11
CA LYS A 97 -17.19 -3.47 -22.19
C LYS A 97 -17.23 -4.95 -22.52
N THR A 98 -16.15 -5.67 -22.19
CA THR A 98 -16.06 -7.13 -22.28
C THR A 98 -16.83 -7.86 -21.17
N GLY A 99 -17.32 -7.12 -20.18
CA GLY A 99 -18.23 -7.61 -19.12
C GLY A 99 -17.55 -7.83 -17.76
N GLU A 100 -16.22 -7.82 -17.69
CA GLU A 100 -15.51 -8.04 -16.43
C GLU A 100 -15.66 -6.87 -15.46
N GLU A 101 -15.88 -7.20 -14.19
CA GLU A 101 -15.83 -6.26 -13.08
C GLU A 101 -14.36 -6.06 -12.67
N VAL A 102 -13.97 -4.80 -12.58
CA VAL A 102 -12.58 -4.42 -12.29
C VAL A 102 -12.49 -3.35 -11.21
N VAL A 103 -11.30 -3.19 -10.66
CA VAL A 103 -10.92 -2.00 -9.89
C VAL A 103 -9.93 -1.15 -10.68
N VAL A 104 -10.11 0.15 -10.58
CA VAL A 104 -9.21 1.16 -11.13
C VAL A 104 -8.55 1.87 -9.96
N LYS A 105 -7.27 1.62 -9.74
CA LYS A 105 -6.45 2.33 -8.74
C LYS A 105 -5.72 3.46 -9.44
N ILE A 106 -5.79 4.65 -8.89
CA ILE A 106 -5.13 5.85 -9.42
C ILE A 106 -4.30 6.53 -8.35
N ILE A 107 -3.09 6.94 -8.71
CA ILE A 107 -2.22 7.74 -7.84
C ILE A 107 -2.82 9.14 -7.67
N LYS A 108 -2.98 9.58 -6.42
CA LYS A 108 -3.36 10.96 -6.07
C LYS A 108 -2.29 11.93 -6.59
N ASN A 109 -2.64 13.21 -6.72
CA ASN A 109 -1.84 14.30 -7.31
C ASN A 109 -0.43 14.53 -6.67
N GLN A 110 0.13 13.56 -6.00
CA GLN A 110 1.46 13.67 -5.41
C GLN A 110 2.50 13.17 -6.40
N ASN A 111 2.90 14.08 -7.27
CA ASN A 111 3.99 13.88 -8.22
C ASN A 111 5.23 13.29 -7.52
N SER A 112 5.70 12.15 -8.01
CA SER A 112 6.93 11.50 -7.55
C SER A 112 8.13 12.48 -7.49
N LYS A 113 8.16 13.47 -8.37
CA LYS A 113 9.16 14.55 -8.38
C LYS A 113 9.09 15.46 -7.14
N THR A 114 7.87 15.79 -6.69
CA THR A 114 7.68 16.61 -5.48
C THR A 114 8.10 15.83 -4.24
N PHE A 115 7.68 14.57 -4.15
CA PHE A 115 8.07 13.67 -3.06
C PHE A 115 9.61 13.53 -2.98
N ARG A 116 10.28 13.23 -4.08
CA ARG A 116 11.76 13.12 -4.13
C ARG A 116 12.44 14.42 -3.68
N ARG A 117 11.91 15.57 -4.07
CA ARG A 117 12.44 16.90 -3.67
C ARG A 117 12.30 17.11 -2.15
N ASP A 118 11.17 16.70 -1.56
CA ASP A 118 10.95 16.81 -0.12
C ASP A 118 11.86 15.87 0.66
N VAL A 119 12.08 14.65 0.17
CA VAL A 119 13.06 13.70 0.73
C VAL A 119 14.46 14.29 0.70
N GLU A 120 14.91 14.85 -0.44
CA GLU A 120 16.25 15.48 -0.54
C GLU A 120 16.41 16.69 0.37
N ARG A 121 15.35 17.50 0.53
CA ARG A 121 15.33 18.62 1.47
C ARG A 121 15.48 18.11 2.91
N MET A 122 14.68 17.11 3.29
CA MET A 122 14.74 16.50 4.62
C MET A 122 16.11 15.86 4.89
N ARG A 123 16.66 15.14 3.91
CA ARG A 123 17.99 14.51 4.00
C ARG A 123 19.10 15.54 4.27
N ARG A 124 19.08 16.69 3.58
CA ARG A 124 20.03 17.79 3.82
C ARG A 124 19.91 18.35 5.24
N TRP A 125 18.68 18.63 5.68
CA TRP A 125 18.44 19.12 7.03
C TRP A 125 18.87 18.12 8.11
N LEU A 126 18.59 16.85 7.94
CA LEU A 126 19.03 15.81 8.88
C LEU A 126 20.55 15.70 8.96
N ARG A 127 21.27 15.77 7.83
CA ARG A 127 22.74 15.74 7.84
C ARG A 127 23.34 16.93 8.60
N ILE A 128 22.83 18.14 8.38
CA ILE A 128 23.25 19.35 9.10
C ILE A 128 22.95 19.22 10.59
N PHE A 129 21.73 18.79 10.93
CA PHE A 129 21.32 18.61 12.33
C PHE A 129 22.19 17.57 13.06
N LEU A 130 22.50 16.45 12.43
CA LEU A 130 23.33 15.39 12.98
C LEU A 130 24.81 15.80 13.07
N PHE A 131 25.28 16.72 12.23
CA PHE A 131 26.62 17.28 12.35
C PHE A 131 26.80 18.01 13.70
N PHE A 132 25.80 18.80 14.10
CA PHE A 132 25.82 19.51 15.39
C PHE A 132 25.39 18.65 16.58
N ASN A 133 24.70 17.51 16.37
CA ASN A 133 24.16 16.66 17.44
C ASN A 133 24.74 15.22 17.40
N ARG A 134 26.04 15.10 17.70
CA ARG A 134 26.76 13.81 17.66
C ARG A 134 26.17 12.71 18.53
N LYS A 135 25.49 13.05 19.65
CA LYS A 135 24.83 12.08 20.53
C LYS A 135 23.69 11.33 19.83
N LEU A 136 22.92 12.00 18.97
CA LEU A 136 21.82 11.39 18.22
C LEU A 136 22.31 10.38 17.15
N ARG A 137 23.51 10.55 16.62
CA ARG A 137 24.13 9.58 15.70
C ARG A 137 24.41 8.23 16.36
N ARG A 138 24.49 8.17 17.69
CA ARG A 138 24.77 6.92 18.44
C ARG A 138 23.49 6.16 18.78
N VAL A 139 22.33 6.83 18.79
CA VAL A 139 21.05 6.23 19.20
C VAL A 139 20.32 5.59 18.00
N GLY A 140 20.67 5.98 16.77
CA GLY A 140 20.08 5.44 15.55
C GLY A 140 20.55 6.18 14.29
N ASN A 141 20.18 5.68 13.14
CA ASN A 141 20.51 6.32 11.86
C ASN A 141 19.22 6.89 11.20
N PRO A 142 18.81 8.12 11.56
CA PRO A 142 17.58 8.72 11.02
C PRO A 142 17.67 8.99 9.50
N VAL A 143 18.88 9.08 8.94
CA VAL A 143 19.06 9.19 7.48
C VAL A 143 18.76 7.87 6.81
N ALA A 144 19.19 6.73 7.39
CA ALA A 144 18.86 5.41 6.87
C ALA A 144 17.35 5.16 6.93
N LEU A 145 16.70 5.53 8.03
CA LEU A 145 15.23 5.45 8.15
C LEU A 145 14.55 6.29 7.06
N LEU A 146 14.98 7.53 6.86
CA LEU A 146 14.43 8.39 5.79
C LEU A 146 14.63 7.77 4.41
N ASN A 147 15.80 7.19 4.14
CA ASN A 147 16.06 6.52 2.86
C ASN A 147 15.14 5.32 2.67
N HIS A 148 14.97 4.48 3.69
CA HIS A 148 14.06 3.34 3.65
C HIS A 148 12.61 3.77 3.36
N VAL A 149 12.13 4.80 4.05
CA VAL A 149 10.79 5.40 3.77
C VAL A 149 10.69 5.90 2.34
N ALA A 150 11.76 6.57 1.86
CA ALA A 150 11.78 7.13 0.52
C ALA A 150 11.77 6.04 -0.56
N ASP A 151 12.56 4.99 -0.39
CA ASP A 151 12.65 3.88 -1.33
C ASP A 151 11.33 3.11 -1.38
N TYR A 152 10.76 2.78 -0.21
CA TYR A 152 9.45 2.13 -0.10
C TYR A 152 8.34 2.96 -0.77
N THR A 153 8.22 4.25 -0.40
CA THR A 153 7.19 5.13 -0.97
C THR A 153 7.38 5.37 -2.48
N THR A 154 8.63 5.41 -2.94
CA THR A 154 8.89 5.55 -4.40
C THR A 154 8.41 4.32 -5.17
N ARG A 155 8.49 3.12 -4.58
CA ARG A 155 7.91 1.90 -5.18
C ARG A 155 6.39 1.95 -5.23
N GLU A 156 5.74 2.41 -4.15
CA GLU A 156 4.28 2.59 -4.11
C GLU A 156 3.76 3.64 -5.11
N LEU A 157 4.59 4.60 -5.50
CA LEU A 157 4.27 5.64 -6.48
C LEU A 157 4.44 5.18 -7.94
N ASP A 158 4.68 3.91 -8.19
CA ASP A 158 4.71 3.30 -9.51
C ASP A 158 3.88 2.01 -9.46
N LEU A 159 2.63 2.11 -9.91
CA LEU A 159 1.66 1.02 -9.84
C LEU A 159 2.04 -0.21 -10.70
N ARG A 160 3.02 -0.08 -11.60
CA ARG A 160 3.57 -1.26 -12.32
C ARG A 160 4.26 -2.24 -11.37
N ASN A 161 4.69 -1.78 -10.20
CA ASN A 161 5.30 -2.65 -9.19
C ASN A 161 4.29 -3.61 -8.58
N GLU A 162 2.99 -3.28 -8.56
CA GLU A 162 1.96 -4.22 -8.11
C GLU A 162 1.81 -5.40 -9.06
N ILE A 163 1.85 -5.15 -10.37
CA ILE A 163 1.81 -6.21 -11.39
C ILE A 163 3.05 -7.09 -11.27
N ARG A 164 4.24 -6.48 -11.26
CA ARG A 164 5.52 -7.21 -11.15
C ARG A 164 5.62 -8.04 -9.88
N GLY A 165 5.17 -7.47 -8.75
CA GLY A 165 5.18 -8.18 -7.48
C GLY A 165 4.22 -9.37 -7.46
N ALA A 166 3.03 -9.24 -8.06
CA ALA A 166 2.10 -10.35 -8.18
C ALA A 166 2.65 -11.45 -9.10
N GLU A 167 3.25 -11.08 -10.24
CA GLU A 167 3.88 -12.02 -11.17
C GLU A 167 5.04 -12.77 -10.48
N GLU A 168 5.92 -12.06 -9.77
CA GLU A 168 7.03 -12.66 -9.02
C GLU A 168 6.54 -13.63 -7.93
N LEU A 169 5.54 -13.23 -7.15
CA LEU A 169 4.98 -14.11 -6.13
C LEU A 169 4.25 -15.32 -6.73
N ASP A 170 3.60 -15.18 -7.89
CA ASP A 170 2.94 -16.31 -8.54
C ASP A 170 3.96 -17.30 -9.15
N GLU A 171 5.06 -16.82 -9.72
CA GLU A 171 6.18 -17.65 -10.15
C GLU A 171 6.78 -18.46 -8.98
N ILE A 172 7.04 -17.79 -7.85
CA ILE A 172 7.53 -18.44 -6.62
C ILE A 172 6.50 -19.44 -6.08
N LYS A 173 5.19 -19.12 -6.12
CA LYS A 173 4.12 -20.04 -5.76
C LYS A 173 4.20 -21.33 -6.56
N HIS A 174 4.44 -21.25 -7.86
CA HIS A 174 4.60 -22.44 -8.71
C HIS A 174 5.81 -23.28 -8.29
N GLU A 175 6.90 -22.67 -7.85
CA GLU A 175 8.07 -23.38 -7.33
C GLU A 175 7.75 -24.08 -6.01
N ILE A 176 7.15 -23.36 -5.06
CA ILE A 176 6.76 -23.91 -3.75
C ILE A 176 5.73 -25.03 -3.90
N SER A 177 4.83 -24.94 -4.87
CA SER A 177 3.76 -25.92 -5.11
C SER A 177 4.25 -27.33 -5.42
N LYS A 178 5.52 -27.49 -5.77
CA LYS A 178 6.15 -28.80 -5.97
C LYS A 178 6.28 -29.61 -4.67
N ASN A 179 6.32 -28.93 -3.52
CA ASN A 179 6.57 -29.55 -2.21
C ASN A 179 5.51 -29.19 -1.16
N PHE A 180 4.71 -28.17 -1.38
CA PHE A 180 3.72 -27.64 -0.43
C PHE A 180 2.50 -27.14 -1.17
N SER A 181 1.28 -27.53 -0.72
CA SER A 181 0.04 -27.07 -1.37
C SER A 181 -0.15 -25.57 -1.23
N MET A 182 -0.25 -24.88 -2.37
CA MET A 182 -0.51 -23.45 -2.51
C MET A 182 -1.86 -23.17 -3.19
N ASP A 183 -2.74 -24.18 -3.30
CA ASP A 183 -3.99 -24.10 -4.07
C ASP A 183 -4.97 -23.06 -3.52
N MET A 184 -4.84 -22.75 -2.24
CA MET A 184 -5.66 -21.75 -1.55
C MET A 184 -5.19 -20.31 -1.79
N LEU A 185 -4.09 -20.07 -2.51
CA LEU A 185 -3.61 -18.74 -2.85
C LEU A 185 -3.78 -18.46 -4.33
N ARG A 186 -4.29 -17.27 -4.65
CA ARG A 186 -4.25 -16.71 -6.00
C ARG A 186 -3.95 -15.21 -5.98
N PHE A 187 -3.65 -14.67 -7.14
CA PHE A 187 -3.45 -13.24 -7.37
C PHE A 187 -4.53 -12.70 -8.31
N PRO A 188 -4.87 -11.40 -8.24
CA PRO A 188 -5.80 -10.79 -9.17
C PRO A 188 -5.28 -10.86 -10.61
N LYS A 189 -6.20 -10.92 -11.56
CA LYS A 189 -5.87 -10.65 -12.96
C LYS A 189 -5.60 -9.15 -13.14
N TYR A 190 -4.61 -8.82 -13.94
CA TYR A 190 -4.26 -7.44 -14.28
C TYR A 190 -4.46 -7.18 -15.78
N TRP A 191 -4.88 -5.96 -16.12
CA TRP A 191 -4.99 -5.49 -17.51
C TRP A 191 -3.82 -4.55 -17.79
N SER A 192 -2.67 -5.10 -18.15
CA SER A 192 -1.42 -4.34 -18.37
C SER A 192 -1.55 -3.31 -19.50
N SER A 193 -2.38 -3.57 -20.53
CA SER A 193 -2.66 -2.59 -21.60
C SER A 193 -3.45 -1.37 -21.14
N LEU A 194 -4.18 -1.48 -20.02
CA LEU A 194 -4.94 -0.40 -19.40
C LEU A 194 -4.25 0.18 -18.17
N SER A 195 -3.01 -0.24 -17.92
CA SER A 195 -2.25 0.12 -16.72
C SER A 195 -0.92 0.79 -17.07
N ASN A 196 -0.46 1.69 -16.21
CA ASN A 196 0.85 2.33 -16.28
C ASN A 196 1.35 2.68 -14.87
N GLU A 197 2.33 3.59 -14.75
CA GLU A 197 2.86 4.00 -13.44
C GLU A 197 1.83 4.72 -12.55
N ASP A 198 0.85 5.41 -13.12
CA ASP A 198 -0.12 6.25 -12.41
C ASP A 198 -1.51 5.59 -12.26
N VAL A 199 -1.82 4.60 -13.10
CA VAL A 199 -3.13 3.93 -13.18
C VAL A 199 -2.94 2.42 -13.25
N LEU A 200 -3.70 1.68 -12.44
CA LEU A 200 -3.73 0.22 -12.44
C LEU A 200 -5.16 -0.27 -12.60
N VAL A 201 -5.34 -1.23 -13.51
CA VAL A 201 -6.60 -1.95 -13.68
C VAL A 201 -6.40 -3.41 -13.31
N SER A 202 -7.13 -3.86 -12.30
CA SER A 202 -7.09 -5.24 -11.82
C SER A 202 -8.49 -5.80 -11.59
N GLU A 203 -8.58 -7.12 -11.45
CA GLU A 203 -9.81 -7.84 -11.13
C GLU A 203 -10.46 -7.28 -9.87
N PHE A 204 -11.79 -7.07 -9.92
CA PHE A 204 -12.57 -6.84 -8.71
C PHE A 204 -12.81 -8.19 -8.01
N ILE A 205 -12.28 -8.33 -6.81
CA ILE A 205 -12.40 -9.56 -6.04
C ILE A 205 -13.67 -9.51 -5.21
N GLU A 206 -14.64 -10.36 -5.56
CA GLU A 206 -15.80 -10.59 -4.71
C GLU A 206 -15.41 -11.48 -3.54
N GLY A 207 -15.59 -10.97 -2.33
CA GLY A 207 -15.18 -11.69 -1.13
C GLY A 207 -15.14 -10.80 0.09
N LYS A 208 -14.51 -11.29 1.14
CA LYS A 208 -14.38 -10.62 2.42
C LYS A 208 -12.92 -10.38 2.75
N SER A 209 -12.57 -9.16 3.13
CA SER A 209 -11.22 -8.90 3.60
C SER A 209 -10.95 -9.63 4.92
N LEU A 210 -9.68 -9.97 5.17
CA LEU A 210 -9.30 -10.51 6.48
C LEU A 210 -9.58 -9.51 7.60
N GLU A 211 -9.49 -8.20 7.33
CA GLU A 211 -9.81 -7.15 8.30
C GLU A 211 -11.25 -7.24 8.75
N ASP A 212 -12.21 -7.27 7.81
CA ASP A 212 -13.64 -7.43 8.10
C ASP A 212 -13.92 -8.76 8.83
N GLY A 213 -13.24 -9.84 8.41
CA GLY A 213 -13.38 -11.15 9.01
C GLY A 213 -12.86 -11.25 10.44
N ILE A 214 -11.83 -10.45 10.78
CA ILE A 214 -11.33 -10.32 12.16
C ILE A 214 -12.31 -9.49 13.00
N GLU A 215 -12.80 -8.36 12.46
CA GLU A 215 -13.70 -7.47 13.18
C GLU A 215 -15.02 -8.15 13.57
N ASP A 216 -15.63 -8.86 12.64
CA ASP A 216 -16.90 -9.57 12.89
C ASP A 216 -16.73 -11.00 13.43
N LYS A 217 -15.48 -11.42 13.68
CA LYS A 217 -15.12 -12.73 14.26
C LYS A 217 -15.60 -13.91 13.42
N SER A 218 -15.74 -13.75 12.12
CA SER A 218 -16.18 -14.83 11.21
C SER A 218 -15.03 -15.74 10.75
N LEU A 219 -13.76 -15.32 10.96
CA LEU A 219 -12.61 -16.14 10.60
C LEU A 219 -12.41 -17.31 11.56
N SER A 220 -12.28 -18.51 10.98
CA SER A 220 -11.91 -19.69 11.76
C SER A 220 -10.39 -19.69 12.04
N TRP A 221 -10.01 -20.40 13.12
CA TRP A 221 -8.59 -20.63 13.40
C TRP A 221 -7.88 -21.39 12.27
N ASP A 222 -8.57 -22.33 11.63
CA ASP A 222 -8.03 -23.10 10.51
C ASP A 222 -7.72 -22.20 9.30
N THR A 223 -8.60 -21.24 9.00
CA THR A 223 -8.37 -20.25 7.95
C THR A 223 -7.11 -19.42 8.22
N LEU A 224 -6.95 -18.93 9.45
CA LEU A 224 -5.75 -18.16 9.82
C LEU A 224 -4.50 -19.04 9.76
N LEU A 225 -4.55 -20.27 10.24
CA LEU A 225 -3.42 -21.20 10.19
C LEU A 225 -3.01 -21.52 8.75
N GLN A 226 -3.96 -21.64 7.84
CA GLN A 226 -3.72 -21.83 6.41
C GLN A 226 -2.96 -20.64 5.83
N LEU A 227 -3.38 -19.41 6.12
CA LEU A 227 -2.67 -18.19 5.69
C LEU A 227 -1.25 -18.15 6.23
N PHE A 228 -1.04 -18.46 7.52
CA PHE A 228 0.29 -18.53 8.12
C PHE A 228 1.19 -19.58 7.45
N ARG A 229 0.63 -20.73 7.06
CA ARG A 229 1.37 -21.77 6.34
C ARG A 229 1.79 -21.29 4.95
N ILE A 230 0.87 -20.65 4.21
CA ILE A 230 1.15 -20.10 2.88
C ILE A 230 2.26 -19.04 2.98
N HIS A 231 2.10 -18.03 3.85
CA HIS A 231 3.08 -16.97 4.01
C HIS A 231 4.42 -17.51 4.54
N GLY A 232 4.38 -18.48 5.47
CA GLY A 232 5.54 -19.17 5.98
C GLY A 232 6.31 -19.96 4.91
N ALA A 233 5.61 -20.53 3.93
CA ALA A 233 6.24 -21.23 2.81
C ALA A 233 7.06 -20.27 1.92
N TYR A 234 6.56 -19.05 1.67
CA TYR A 234 7.33 -17.99 1.01
C TYR A 234 8.53 -17.57 1.85
N LEU A 235 8.31 -17.21 3.12
CA LEU A 235 9.33 -16.67 4.01
C LEU A 235 10.46 -17.66 4.31
N PHE A 236 10.11 -18.90 4.69
CA PHE A 236 11.08 -19.90 5.13
C PHE A 236 11.53 -20.84 4.02
N GLY A 237 10.73 -21.00 2.96
CA GLY A 237 11.07 -21.85 1.82
C GLY A 237 12.01 -21.19 0.82
N ILE A 238 11.72 -19.92 0.48
CA ILE A 238 12.45 -19.19 -0.58
C ILE A 238 13.15 -17.95 -0.01
N GLY A 239 12.58 -17.28 0.99
CA GLY A 239 13.08 -16.01 1.55
C GLY A 239 12.49 -14.77 0.86
N THR A 240 11.68 -14.95 -0.19
CA THR A 240 10.96 -13.86 -0.86
C THR A 240 9.49 -13.93 -0.49
N PHE A 241 8.91 -12.82 -0.06
CA PHE A 241 7.54 -12.79 0.45
C PHE A 241 6.88 -11.41 0.31
N HIS A 242 5.57 -11.37 0.44
CA HIS A 242 4.79 -10.12 0.47
C HIS A 242 5.16 -9.30 1.72
N GLY A 243 5.80 -8.16 1.53
CA GLY A 243 6.37 -7.34 2.61
C GLY A 243 5.37 -6.46 3.35
N ASP A 244 4.13 -6.35 2.86
CA ASP A 244 3.06 -5.54 3.46
C ASP A 244 1.72 -6.31 3.54
N LEU A 245 1.79 -7.56 3.96
CA LEU A 245 0.60 -8.42 4.10
C LEU A 245 -0.17 -8.08 5.39
N HIS A 246 -0.76 -6.89 5.46
CA HIS A 246 -1.72 -6.57 6.51
C HIS A 246 -3.13 -7.11 6.17
N PRO A 247 -4.05 -7.23 7.14
CA PRO A 247 -5.36 -7.86 6.91
C PRO A 247 -6.21 -7.23 5.78
N GLY A 248 -6.05 -5.94 5.51
CA GLY A 248 -6.72 -5.25 4.40
C GLY A 248 -6.18 -5.62 3.01
N ASN A 249 -4.97 -6.21 2.91
CA ASN A 249 -4.34 -6.61 1.64
C ASN A 249 -4.55 -8.10 1.30
N CYS A 250 -5.43 -8.78 2.04
CA CYS A 250 -5.82 -10.15 1.75
C CYS A 250 -7.33 -10.29 1.76
N ILE A 251 -7.90 -10.75 0.66
CA ILE A 251 -9.33 -11.03 0.51
C ILE A 251 -9.52 -12.55 0.46
N ILE A 252 -10.52 -13.05 1.16
CA ILE A 252 -11.02 -14.42 0.97
C ILE A 252 -12.16 -14.32 -0.03
N ASP A 253 -11.95 -14.89 -1.21
CA ASP A 253 -12.95 -14.86 -2.26
C ASP A 253 -14.10 -15.83 -2.01
N ASN A 254 -15.11 -15.82 -2.90
CA ASN A 254 -16.30 -16.67 -2.77
C ASN A 254 -15.99 -18.18 -2.88
N ASP A 255 -14.84 -18.55 -3.43
CA ASP A 255 -14.34 -19.92 -3.48
C ASP A 255 -13.52 -20.30 -2.23
N GLY A 256 -13.36 -19.39 -1.29
CA GLY A 256 -12.60 -19.55 -0.06
C GLY A 256 -11.10 -19.40 -0.23
N LYS A 257 -10.61 -18.92 -1.38
CA LYS A 257 -9.18 -18.71 -1.64
C LYS A 257 -8.71 -17.36 -1.12
N PHE A 258 -7.49 -17.34 -0.62
CA PHE A 258 -6.79 -16.10 -0.31
C PHE A 258 -6.34 -15.40 -1.59
N VAL A 259 -6.70 -14.15 -1.73
CA VAL A 259 -6.28 -13.29 -2.83
C VAL A 259 -5.42 -12.18 -2.24
N PHE A 260 -4.12 -12.19 -2.56
CA PHE A 260 -3.23 -11.11 -2.15
C PHE A 260 -3.37 -9.95 -3.12
N ILE A 261 -3.71 -8.80 -2.57
CA ILE A 261 -3.82 -7.53 -3.29
C ILE A 261 -2.72 -6.57 -2.80
N ASP A 262 -2.50 -5.48 -3.54
CA ASP A 262 -1.44 -4.49 -3.24
C ASP A 262 -0.03 -5.12 -3.17
N ASN A 263 0.34 -5.84 -4.23
CA ASN A 263 1.58 -6.62 -4.31
C ASN A 263 2.85 -5.78 -4.60
N GLY A 264 2.81 -4.46 -4.46
CA GLY A 264 3.93 -3.55 -4.77
C GLY A 264 5.12 -3.63 -3.79
N ALA A 265 4.94 -4.28 -2.64
CA ALA A 265 5.96 -4.39 -1.58
C ALA A 265 6.45 -5.84 -1.44
N ILE A 266 7.47 -6.21 -2.21
CA ILE A 266 8.13 -7.52 -2.09
C ILE A 266 9.42 -7.38 -1.27
N CYS A 267 9.65 -8.32 -0.35
CA CYS A 267 10.87 -8.46 0.46
C CYS A 267 11.64 -9.73 0.04
N HIS A 268 12.97 -9.58 -0.02
CA HIS A 268 13.92 -10.66 -0.32
C HIS A 268 14.86 -10.90 0.82
#